data_1ed71e9e092a9fb08937277d7fe7949f
#
_entry.id   1ed71e9e092a9fb08937277d7fe7949f
#
_cell.length_a   1.000
_cell.length_b   1.000
_cell.length_c   1.000
_cell.angle_alpha   90.00
_cell.angle_beta   90.00
_cell.angle_gamma   90.00
#
_symmetry.space_group_name_H-M   'P 1'
#
loop_
_entity.id
_entity.type
_entity.pdbx_description
1 polymer ?
#
loop_
_entity_poly.entity_id
_entity_poly.type
_entity_poly.pdbx_seq_one_letter_code
_entity_poly.pdbx_strand_id
1 'polypeptide(L)'
;MEFVEFEQLVGPAEYAPSPVDWNLLESRLGLRLPRDYRQLFQRYPNLQIDKFLGIFAPNSDVDEQLRLIDDAMEPLRELAGVQVALIDDNGEEAMVPRFPFYPEPGGLLDWGATENGDRCLWLTENEDSEKWPIIITDGIQYWRYDGNIISFVGGLLDRAIICPIFPRRFPSSSRIDQFAVEA
;
A
#
# COMPACT_ATOMS: atom_id res chain seq x y z
N MET A 1 -10.88 -0.67 11.96
CA MET A 1 -10.62 -2.10 12.28
C MET A 1 -9.37 -2.19 13.14
N GLU A 2 -9.42 -2.93 14.22
CA GLU A 2 -8.25 -3.21 15.05
C GLU A 2 -7.46 -4.40 14.48
N PHE A 3 -6.14 -4.48 14.79
CA PHE A 3 -5.27 -5.55 14.26
C PHE A 3 -5.77 -6.95 14.62
N VAL A 4 -6.31 -7.13 15.82
CA VAL A 4 -6.86 -8.43 16.28
C VAL A 4 -8.07 -8.87 15.44
N GLU A 5 -8.91 -7.93 15.01
CA GLU A 5 -10.03 -8.23 14.12
C GLU A 5 -9.52 -8.62 12.72
N PHE A 6 -8.49 -7.95 12.24
CA PHE A 6 -7.82 -8.29 10.99
C PHE A 6 -7.18 -9.69 11.02
N GLU A 7 -6.52 -10.07 12.12
CA GLU A 7 -5.99 -11.42 12.31
C GLU A 7 -7.08 -12.51 12.21
N GLN A 8 -8.30 -12.21 12.62
CA GLN A 8 -9.42 -13.15 12.49
C GLN A 8 -9.85 -13.34 11.02
N LEU A 9 -9.69 -12.30 10.20
CA LEU A 9 -9.98 -12.39 8.75
C LEU A 9 -8.88 -13.15 7.99
N VAL A 10 -7.62 -12.87 8.30
CA VAL A 10 -6.47 -13.51 7.63
C VAL A 10 -6.27 -14.95 8.10
N GLY A 11 -6.59 -15.22 9.37
CA GLY A 11 -6.29 -16.50 10.01
C GLY A 11 -4.83 -16.60 10.49
N PRO A 12 -4.38 -17.81 10.88
CA PRO A 12 -3.01 -18.02 11.34
C PRO A 12 -2.00 -17.84 10.20
N ALA A 13 -0.79 -17.41 10.55
CA ALA A 13 0.30 -17.32 9.57
C ALA A 13 0.65 -18.74 9.05
N GLU A 14 0.60 -18.89 7.73
CA GLU A 14 0.91 -20.16 7.03
C GLU A 14 2.42 -20.30 6.78
N TYR A 15 3.13 -19.18 6.68
CA TYR A 15 4.57 -19.11 6.48
C TYR A 15 5.19 -18.12 7.47
N ALA A 16 6.47 -18.28 7.72
CA ALA A 16 7.22 -17.32 8.54
C ALA A 16 7.30 -15.96 7.83
N PRO A 17 7.16 -14.84 8.56
CA PRO A 17 7.38 -13.52 8.00
C PRO A 17 8.84 -13.34 7.57
N SER A 18 9.08 -12.47 6.59
CA SER A 18 10.43 -12.10 6.19
C SER A 18 11.19 -11.43 7.34
N PRO A 19 12.48 -11.76 7.56
CA PRO A 19 13.29 -11.14 8.60
C PRO A 19 13.69 -9.70 8.15
N VAL A 20 12.87 -8.71 8.50
CA VAL A 20 13.11 -7.31 8.16
C VAL A 20 13.86 -6.60 9.29
N ASP A 21 14.98 -5.96 8.97
CA ASP A 21 15.62 -4.99 9.88
C ASP A 21 14.91 -3.63 9.76
N TRP A 22 13.84 -3.46 10.54
CA TRP A 22 13.02 -2.25 10.52
C TRP A 22 13.81 -0.98 10.85
N ASN A 23 14.79 -1.08 11.77
CA ASN A 23 15.58 0.09 12.16
C ASN A 23 16.49 0.55 11.01
N LEU A 24 17.13 -0.40 10.36
CA LEU A 24 17.98 -0.12 9.21
C LEU A 24 17.13 0.42 8.04
N LEU A 25 16.00 -0.23 7.73
CA LEU A 25 15.09 0.20 6.66
C LEU A 25 14.59 1.63 6.88
N GLU A 26 14.04 1.93 8.05
CA GLU A 26 13.53 3.27 8.39
C GLU A 26 14.65 4.33 8.40
N SER A 27 15.85 3.96 8.88
CA SER A 27 17.02 4.85 8.84
C SER A 27 17.44 5.19 7.40
N ARG A 28 17.40 4.21 6.50
CA ARG A 28 17.76 4.39 5.08
C ARG A 28 16.66 5.14 4.29
N LEU A 29 15.40 4.91 4.62
CA LEU A 29 14.28 5.68 4.07
C LEU A 29 14.25 7.12 4.60
N GLY A 30 14.83 7.39 5.77
CA GLY A 30 14.67 8.67 6.46
C GLY A 30 13.25 8.93 6.96
N LEU A 31 12.43 7.88 7.05
CA LEU A 31 11.01 7.92 7.41
C LEU A 31 10.72 6.79 8.41
N ARG A 32 9.73 7.01 9.28
CA ARG A 32 9.14 5.92 10.07
C ARG A 32 7.93 5.37 9.34
N LEU A 33 7.86 4.05 9.21
CA LEU A 33 6.73 3.38 8.58
C LEU A 33 5.56 3.23 9.56
N PRO A 34 4.30 3.21 9.07
CA PRO A 34 3.11 3.04 9.90
C PRO A 34 3.18 1.77 10.75
N ARG A 35 2.66 1.86 11.98
CA ARG A 35 2.70 0.76 12.95
C ARG A 35 1.97 -0.47 12.43
N ASP A 36 0.80 -0.29 11.84
CA ASP A 36 -0.03 -1.38 11.33
C ASP A 36 0.69 -2.17 10.23
N TYR A 37 1.39 -1.51 9.32
CA TYR A 37 2.23 -2.16 8.31
C TYR A 37 3.36 -2.97 8.93
N ARG A 38 4.04 -2.41 9.93
CA ARG A 38 5.09 -3.13 10.65
C ARG A 38 4.53 -4.33 11.41
N GLN A 39 3.40 -4.18 12.11
CA GLN A 39 2.72 -5.28 12.80
C GLN A 39 2.31 -6.38 11.82
N LEU A 40 1.78 -5.98 10.66
CA LEU A 40 1.37 -6.91 9.62
C LEU A 40 2.52 -7.82 9.20
N PHE A 41 3.66 -7.25 8.86
CA PHE A 41 4.81 -8.00 8.36
C PHE A 41 5.78 -8.53 9.44
N GLN A 42 5.52 -8.22 10.69
CA GLN A 42 6.08 -8.97 11.82
C GLN A 42 5.32 -10.28 12.09
N ARG A 43 4.07 -10.36 11.58
CA ARG A 43 3.17 -11.50 11.82
C ARG A 43 2.99 -12.39 10.59
N TYR A 44 2.91 -11.78 9.40
CA TYR A 44 2.56 -12.45 8.15
C TYR A 44 3.66 -12.29 7.10
N PRO A 45 3.73 -13.22 6.13
CA PRO A 45 4.48 -13.02 4.89
C PRO A 45 3.73 -12.02 3.98
N ASN A 46 4.02 -12.05 2.69
CA ASN A 46 3.21 -11.32 1.71
C ASN A 46 1.76 -11.80 1.71
N LEU A 47 0.84 -10.88 1.48
CA LEU A 47 -0.59 -11.16 1.39
C LEU A 47 -1.11 -10.84 -0.01
N GLN A 48 -2.11 -11.60 -0.45
CA GLN A 48 -2.79 -11.36 -1.72
C GLN A 48 -4.30 -11.59 -1.57
N ILE A 49 -5.09 -10.69 -2.12
CA ILE A 49 -6.55 -10.78 -2.14
C ILE A 49 -6.98 -11.08 -3.57
N ASP A 50 -7.76 -12.17 -3.75
CA ASP A 50 -8.32 -12.60 -5.06
C ASP A 50 -7.29 -12.74 -6.17
N LYS A 51 -6.02 -13.01 -5.88
CA LYS A 51 -4.92 -12.98 -6.85
C LYS A 51 -4.81 -11.65 -7.60
N PHE A 52 -5.37 -10.60 -7.06
CA PHE A 52 -5.45 -9.28 -7.68
C PHE A 52 -4.65 -8.22 -6.91
N LEU A 53 -4.93 -8.04 -5.63
CA LEU A 53 -4.24 -7.04 -4.81
C LEU A 53 -3.15 -7.71 -3.98
N GLY A 54 -1.90 -7.41 -4.27
CA GLY A 54 -0.73 -7.81 -3.49
C GLY A 54 -0.34 -6.75 -2.46
N ILE A 55 -0.09 -7.19 -1.23
CA ILE A 55 0.45 -6.38 -0.13
C ILE A 55 1.78 -7.00 0.24
N PHE A 56 2.87 -6.27 0.02
CA PHE A 56 4.21 -6.84 0.04
C PHE A 56 4.97 -6.47 1.32
N ALA A 57 5.55 -7.49 1.94
CA ALA A 57 6.55 -7.32 2.99
C ALA A 57 7.81 -6.68 2.42
N PRO A 58 8.50 -5.83 3.17
CA PRO A 58 9.79 -5.33 2.74
C PRO A 58 10.79 -6.48 2.54
N ASN A 59 11.69 -6.30 1.58
CA ASN A 59 12.79 -7.21 1.38
C ASN A 59 13.73 -7.20 2.60
N SER A 60 14.31 -8.35 2.93
CA SER A 60 15.32 -8.46 4.00
C SER A 60 16.62 -7.72 3.66
N ASP A 61 16.95 -7.59 2.38
CA ASP A 61 18.01 -6.73 1.88
C ASP A 61 17.46 -5.31 1.68
N VAL A 62 17.93 -4.37 2.52
CA VAL A 62 17.44 -2.99 2.51
C VAL A 62 17.84 -2.23 1.24
N ASP A 63 19.00 -2.51 0.67
CA ASP A 63 19.43 -1.84 -0.58
C ASP A 63 18.55 -2.32 -1.75
N GLU A 64 18.22 -3.60 -1.79
CA GLU A 64 17.27 -4.15 -2.73
C GLU A 64 15.87 -3.56 -2.54
N GLN A 65 15.41 -3.41 -1.28
CA GLN A 65 14.11 -2.78 -0.99
C GLN A 65 14.03 -1.35 -1.53
N LEU A 66 15.07 -0.55 -1.33
CA LEU A 66 15.11 0.83 -1.84
C LEU A 66 15.07 0.86 -3.37
N ARG A 67 15.78 -0.07 -4.02
CA ARG A 67 15.76 -0.21 -5.47
C ARG A 67 14.36 -0.60 -5.97
N LEU A 68 13.70 -1.57 -5.33
CA LEU A 68 12.35 -1.98 -5.68
C LEU A 68 11.33 -0.84 -5.55
N ILE A 69 11.45 0.00 -4.52
CA ILE A 69 10.62 1.19 -4.36
C ILE A 69 10.85 2.17 -5.52
N ASP A 70 12.10 2.42 -5.89
CA ASP A 70 12.42 3.35 -6.97
C ASP A 70 11.92 2.84 -8.33
N ASP A 71 12.18 1.58 -8.65
CA ASP A 71 11.72 0.90 -9.87
C ASP A 71 10.18 0.92 -9.97
N ALA A 72 9.48 0.71 -8.85
CA ALA A 72 8.04 0.73 -8.78
C ALA A 72 7.42 2.10 -9.09
N MET A 73 8.15 3.17 -8.75
CA MET A 73 7.68 4.55 -8.92
C MET A 73 8.04 5.16 -10.28
N GLU A 74 8.99 4.56 -11.01
CA GLU A 74 9.48 5.11 -12.28
C GLU A 74 8.37 5.28 -13.34
N PRO A 75 7.48 4.29 -13.60
CA PRO A 75 6.39 4.46 -14.56
C PRO A 75 5.43 5.59 -14.19
N LEU A 76 5.16 5.79 -12.89
CA LEU A 76 4.30 6.88 -12.42
C LEU A 76 4.98 8.25 -12.61
N ARG A 77 6.28 8.35 -12.41
CA ARG A 77 7.05 9.58 -12.67
C ARG A 77 7.02 9.96 -14.15
N GLU A 78 7.14 8.98 -15.03
CA GLU A 78 7.09 9.20 -16.48
C GLU A 78 5.70 9.63 -16.98
N LEU A 79 4.64 9.05 -16.42
CA LEU A 79 3.25 9.36 -16.79
C LEU A 79 2.76 10.66 -16.17
N ALA A 80 3.34 11.10 -15.05
CA ALA A 80 2.85 12.22 -14.29
C ALA A 80 2.96 13.54 -15.03
N GLY A 81 1.80 14.13 -15.37
CA GLY A 81 1.69 15.50 -15.81
C GLY A 81 1.93 16.53 -14.70
N VAL A 82 1.61 17.79 -14.96
CA VAL A 82 1.66 18.87 -13.96
C VAL A 82 0.50 18.76 -12.97
N GLN A 83 -0.61 18.15 -13.39
CA GLN A 83 -1.81 17.90 -12.60
C GLN A 83 -2.26 16.46 -12.79
N VAL A 84 -2.96 15.94 -11.79
CA VAL A 84 -3.55 14.60 -11.76
C VAL A 84 -5.02 14.68 -11.40
N ALA A 85 -5.81 13.72 -11.87
CA ALA A 85 -7.20 13.56 -11.50
C ALA A 85 -7.29 12.86 -10.15
N LEU A 86 -7.78 13.55 -9.12
CA LEU A 86 -8.02 12.98 -7.79
C LEU A 86 -9.52 12.74 -7.60
N ILE A 87 -9.85 11.49 -7.28
CA ILE A 87 -11.22 11.08 -6.93
C ILE A 87 -11.32 11.12 -5.40
N ASP A 88 -12.31 11.81 -4.87
CA ASP A 88 -12.61 11.86 -3.45
C ASP A 88 -13.49 10.69 -2.98
N ASP A 89 -13.80 10.66 -1.65
CA ASP A 89 -14.64 9.64 -1.04
C ASP A 89 -16.10 9.64 -1.54
N ASN A 90 -16.55 10.73 -2.17
CA ASN A 90 -17.88 10.84 -2.78
C ASN A 90 -17.88 10.40 -4.25
N GLY A 91 -16.71 10.10 -4.80
CA GLY A 91 -16.52 9.77 -6.22
C GLY A 91 -16.47 10.99 -7.12
N GLU A 92 -16.30 12.20 -6.58
CA GLU A 92 -16.12 13.42 -7.37
C GLU A 92 -14.65 13.55 -7.79
N GLU A 93 -14.43 13.86 -9.06
CA GLU A 93 -13.11 14.03 -9.63
C GLU A 93 -12.72 15.50 -9.69
N ALA A 94 -11.52 15.82 -9.23
CA ALA A 94 -10.93 17.15 -9.32
C ALA A 94 -9.49 17.09 -9.83
N MET A 95 -9.10 18.05 -10.67
CA MET A 95 -7.71 18.20 -11.07
C MET A 95 -6.93 18.90 -9.96
N VAL A 96 -5.91 18.21 -9.44
CA VAL A 96 -5.02 18.73 -8.38
C VAL A 96 -3.58 18.77 -8.88
N PRO A 97 -2.70 19.59 -8.27
CA PRO A 97 -1.28 19.49 -8.53
C PRO A 97 -0.79 18.05 -8.33
N ARG A 98 0.12 17.62 -9.19
CA ARG A 98 0.77 16.31 -9.07
C ARG A 98 1.36 16.10 -7.68
N PHE A 99 1.19 14.93 -7.12
CA PHE A 99 1.88 14.54 -5.89
C PHE A 99 3.39 14.41 -6.13
N PRO A 100 4.23 14.83 -5.17
CA PRO A 100 5.64 14.48 -5.21
C PRO A 100 5.83 12.96 -5.08
N PHE A 101 6.99 12.47 -5.45
CA PHE A 101 7.36 11.07 -5.30
C PHE A 101 8.50 10.95 -4.29
N TYR A 102 8.45 9.93 -3.44
CA TYR A 102 9.60 9.62 -2.57
C TYR A 102 10.89 9.50 -3.43
N PRO A 103 12.04 10.05 -3.02
CA PRO A 103 12.34 10.63 -1.71
C PRO A 103 12.04 12.13 -1.53
N GLU A 104 11.29 12.77 -2.42
CA GLU A 104 10.86 14.15 -2.20
C GLU A 104 9.99 14.25 -0.93
N PRO A 105 10.13 15.33 -0.12
CA PRO A 105 9.32 15.52 1.08
C PRO A 105 7.82 15.48 0.77
N GLY A 106 7.06 14.69 1.55
CA GLY A 106 5.64 14.48 1.32
C GLY A 106 5.33 13.62 0.10
N GLY A 107 6.32 12.88 -0.41
CA GLY A 107 6.19 12.08 -1.63
C GLY A 107 5.41 10.78 -1.44
N LEU A 108 4.93 10.25 -2.56
CA LEU A 108 4.27 8.95 -2.64
C LEU A 108 5.29 7.83 -2.39
N LEU A 109 4.97 6.91 -1.48
CA LEU A 109 5.80 5.76 -1.11
C LEU A 109 5.03 4.46 -1.32
N ASP A 110 5.60 3.54 -2.10
CA ASP A 110 4.97 2.28 -2.50
C ASP A 110 4.90 1.24 -1.38
N TRP A 111 3.76 0.50 -1.31
CA TRP A 111 3.58 -0.63 -0.41
C TRP A 111 2.86 -1.83 -1.02
N GLY A 112 2.31 -1.70 -2.21
CA GLY A 112 1.55 -2.77 -2.85
C GLY A 112 1.16 -2.47 -4.28
N ALA A 113 0.66 -3.50 -4.97
CA ALA A 113 0.24 -3.38 -6.36
C ALA A 113 -0.88 -4.35 -6.71
N THR A 114 -1.59 -4.06 -7.81
CA THR A 114 -2.56 -4.99 -8.39
C THR A 114 -1.99 -5.71 -9.60
N GLU A 115 -2.65 -6.78 -10.02
CA GLU A 115 -2.34 -7.50 -11.27
C GLU A 115 -2.54 -6.63 -12.53
N ASN A 116 -3.31 -5.55 -12.43
CA ASN A 116 -3.48 -4.58 -13.51
C ASN A 116 -2.33 -3.57 -13.60
N GLY A 117 -1.44 -3.54 -12.61
CA GLY A 117 -0.36 -2.57 -12.51
C GLY A 117 -0.73 -1.31 -11.71
N ASP A 118 -1.94 -1.25 -11.12
CA ASP A 118 -2.29 -0.17 -10.21
C ASP A 118 -1.36 -0.19 -9.00
N ARG A 119 -1.01 0.99 -8.47
CA ARG A 119 -0.10 1.13 -7.33
C ARG A 119 -0.86 1.51 -6.07
N CYS A 120 -0.42 0.93 -4.97
CA CYS A 120 -0.91 1.21 -3.63
C CYS A 120 0.18 1.93 -2.85
N LEU A 121 -0.08 3.18 -2.47
CA LEU A 121 0.93 4.11 -2.01
C LEU A 121 0.50 4.76 -0.69
N TRP A 122 1.46 5.25 0.09
CA TRP A 122 1.22 6.26 1.12
C TRP A 122 1.59 7.65 0.59
N LEU A 123 0.85 8.66 0.98
CA LEU A 123 1.25 10.04 0.83
C LEU A 123 1.93 10.50 2.12
N THR A 124 3.26 10.65 2.09
CA THR A 124 4.07 10.92 3.29
C THR A 124 4.06 12.40 3.71
N GLU A 125 2.89 13.03 3.62
CA GLU A 125 2.69 14.48 3.84
C GLU A 125 2.74 14.93 5.30
N ASN A 126 2.79 14.00 6.25
CA ASN A 126 2.79 14.25 7.68
C ASN A 126 4.03 13.61 8.34
N GLU A 127 4.62 14.29 9.34
CA GLU A 127 5.73 13.74 10.12
C GLU A 127 5.32 12.48 10.93
N ASP A 128 4.04 12.40 11.31
CA ASP A 128 3.44 11.26 11.96
C ASP A 128 2.92 10.28 10.90
N SER A 129 3.61 9.17 10.69
CA SER A 129 3.24 8.16 9.68
C SER A 129 1.89 7.49 9.92
N GLU A 130 1.37 7.54 11.16
CA GLU A 130 0.03 7.03 11.47
C GLU A 130 -1.10 7.89 10.84
N LYS A 131 -0.74 9.03 10.27
CA LYS A 131 -1.66 9.95 9.58
C LYS A 131 -1.47 9.99 8.08
N TRP A 132 -0.62 9.13 7.53
CA TRP A 132 -0.44 9.06 6.09
C TRP A 132 -1.68 8.46 5.42
N PRO A 133 -2.34 9.18 4.52
CA PRO A 133 -3.41 8.59 3.73
C PRO A 133 -2.86 7.61 2.72
N ILE A 134 -3.70 6.67 2.34
CA ILE A 134 -3.46 5.74 1.25
C ILE A 134 -3.88 6.40 -0.06
N ILE A 135 -3.06 6.25 -1.08
CA ILE A 135 -3.34 6.65 -2.45
C ILE A 135 -3.33 5.40 -3.32
N ILE A 136 -4.39 5.19 -4.07
CA ILE A 136 -4.47 4.15 -5.10
C ILE A 136 -4.47 4.83 -6.46
N THR A 137 -3.70 4.33 -7.42
CA THR A 137 -3.62 4.92 -8.75
C THR A 137 -3.37 3.89 -9.84
N ASP A 138 -4.00 4.10 -11.00
CA ASP A 138 -3.70 3.42 -12.26
C ASP A 138 -2.69 4.20 -13.13
N GLY A 139 -2.13 5.29 -12.58
CA GLY A 139 -1.22 6.21 -13.27
C GLY A 139 -1.91 7.41 -13.91
N ILE A 140 -3.24 7.38 -14.06
CA ILE A 140 -4.06 8.45 -14.66
C ILE A 140 -4.95 9.08 -13.59
N GLN A 141 -5.68 8.27 -12.86
CA GLN A 141 -6.55 8.67 -11.76
C GLN A 141 -5.91 8.28 -10.43
N TYR A 142 -6.15 9.09 -9.43
CA TYR A 142 -5.67 8.90 -8.06
C TYR A 142 -6.88 8.93 -7.13
N TRP A 143 -6.96 7.98 -6.23
CA TRP A 143 -7.99 7.93 -5.21
C TRP A 143 -7.36 7.96 -3.83
N ARG A 144 -7.87 8.81 -2.95
CA ARG A 144 -7.38 8.99 -1.57
C ARG A 144 -8.29 8.26 -0.59
N TYR A 145 -7.69 7.57 0.35
CA TYR A 145 -8.36 6.97 1.49
C TYR A 145 -7.68 7.42 2.78
N ASP A 146 -8.44 8.09 3.66
CA ASP A 146 -7.95 8.56 4.95
C ASP A 146 -8.09 7.45 6.00
N GLY A 147 -7.15 6.51 6.02
CA GLY A 147 -7.07 5.38 6.94
C GLY A 147 -5.78 4.61 6.77
N ASN A 148 -5.58 3.62 7.61
CA ASN A 148 -4.40 2.76 7.59
C ASN A 148 -4.62 1.50 6.74
N ILE A 149 -3.57 0.70 6.50
CA ILE A 149 -3.65 -0.50 5.65
C ILE A 149 -4.64 -1.52 6.20
N ILE A 150 -4.65 -1.74 7.51
CA ILE A 150 -5.53 -2.72 8.15
C ILE A 150 -7.01 -2.33 7.96
N SER A 151 -7.34 -1.06 8.15
CA SER A 151 -8.70 -0.58 7.93
C SER A 151 -9.09 -0.56 6.45
N PHE A 152 -8.15 -0.24 5.56
CA PHE A 152 -8.36 -0.28 4.12
C PHE A 152 -8.64 -1.71 3.63
N VAL A 153 -7.75 -2.64 3.93
CA VAL A 153 -7.89 -4.04 3.50
C VAL A 153 -9.14 -4.69 4.10
N GLY A 154 -9.35 -4.49 5.40
CA GLY A 154 -10.55 -5.01 6.06
C GLY A 154 -11.84 -4.44 5.46
N GLY A 155 -11.86 -3.12 5.21
CA GLY A 155 -13.00 -2.46 4.58
C GLY A 155 -13.26 -2.90 3.14
N LEU A 156 -12.22 -3.29 2.38
CA LEU A 156 -12.40 -3.93 1.08
C LEU A 156 -13.05 -5.31 1.22
N LEU A 157 -12.59 -6.12 2.18
CA LEU A 157 -13.07 -7.50 2.40
C LEU A 157 -14.52 -7.57 2.86
N ASP A 158 -14.94 -6.65 3.72
CA ASP A 158 -16.32 -6.54 4.20
C ASP A 158 -17.21 -5.65 3.31
N ARG A 159 -16.62 -5.09 2.23
CA ARG A 159 -17.27 -4.19 1.27
C ARG A 159 -17.79 -2.88 1.85
N ALA A 160 -17.26 -2.46 2.98
CA ALA A 160 -17.49 -1.12 3.53
C ALA A 160 -16.71 -0.05 2.73
N ILE A 161 -15.64 -0.44 2.06
CA ILE A 161 -14.85 0.40 1.16
C ILE A 161 -14.95 -0.11 -0.26
N ILE A 162 -15.19 0.80 -1.21
CA ILE A 162 -15.20 0.53 -2.65
C ILE A 162 -14.17 1.48 -3.27
N CYS A 163 -13.01 0.94 -3.65
CA CYS A 163 -12.01 1.70 -4.38
C CYS A 163 -12.45 1.89 -5.84
N PRO A 164 -12.59 3.12 -6.35
CA PRO A 164 -13.06 3.36 -7.70
C PRO A 164 -12.06 2.94 -8.79
N ILE A 165 -10.78 2.78 -8.46
CA ILE A 165 -9.72 2.31 -9.36
C ILE A 165 -9.83 0.79 -9.58
N PHE A 166 -10.29 0.05 -8.56
CA PHE A 166 -10.36 -1.41 -8.64
C PHE A 166 -11.60 -1.89 -9.42
N PRO A 167 -11.56 -3.11 -9.96
CA PRO A 167 -12.73 -3.69 -10.61
C PRO A 167 -13.95 -3.72 -9.69
N ARG A 168 -15.12 -3.35 -10.20
CA ARG A 168 -16.38 -3.23 -9.42
C ARG A 168 -16.75 -4.49 -8.61
N ARG A 169 -16.27 -5.66 -9.01
CA ARG A 169 -16.55 -6.94 -8.32
C ARG A 169 -15.45 -7.36 -7.36
N PHE A 170 -14.40 -6.58 -7.24
CA PHE A 170 -13.31 -6.85 -6.30
C PHE A 170 -13.72 -6.39 -4.88
N PRO A 171 -13.38 -7.16 -3.83
CA PRO A 171 -12.97 -8.55 -3.90
C PRO A 171 -14.16 -9.48 -4.18
N SER A 172 -13.93 -10.61 -4.88
CA SER A 172 -14.97 -11.61 -5.15
C SER A 172 -15.20 -12.53 -3.94
N SER A 173 -14.21 -12.62 -3.06
CA SER A 173 -14.28 -13.36 -1.80
C SER A 173 -13.54 -12.61 -0.69
N SER A 174 -13.79 -12.98 0.56
CA SER A 174 -13.07 -12.46 1.73
C SER A 174 -11.77 -13.22 2.00
N ARG A 175 -11.32 -14.07 1.07
CA ARG A 175 -10.12 -14.87 1.24
C ARG A 175 -8.87 -14.02 1.00
N ILE A 176 -7.93 -14.14 1.93
CA ILE A 176 -6.58 -13.63 1.80
C ILE A 176 -5.65 -14.83 1.67
N ASP A 177 -4.91 -14.89 0.58
CA ASP A 177 -3.86 -15.87 0.37
C ASP A 177 -2.54 -15.35 0.93
N GLN A 178 -1.75 -16.23 1.53
CA GLN A 178 -0.42 -15.92 2.07
C GLN A 178 0.63 -16.58 1.19
N PHE A 179 1.74 -15.90 0.92
CA PHE A 179 2.83 -16.48 0.14
C PHE A 179 4.20 -15.98 0.62
N ALA A 180 5.15 -16.90 0.68
CA ALA A 180 6.52 -16.55 1.00
C ALA A 180 7.19 -15.85 -0.19
N VAL A 181 8.10 -14.92 0.08
CA VAL A 181 9.04 -14.45 -0.94
C VAL A 181 10.01 -15.60 -1.20
N GLU A 182 10.10 -16.05 -2.44
CA GLU A 182 11.18 -16.98 -2.82
C GLU A 182 12.52 -16.25 -2.61
N ALA A 183 13.43 -16.91 -1.87
CA ALA A 183 14.74 -16.38 -1.53
C ALA A 183 15.67 -16.38 -2.75
#